data_893386d035542e43e8644899af957e94
#
_entry.id   893386d035542e43e8644899af957e94
#
_cell.length_a   1.000
_cell.length_b   1.000
_cell.length_c   1.000
_cell.angle_alpha   90.00
_cell.angle_beta   90.00
_cell.angle_gamma   90.00
#
_symmetry.space_group_name_H-M   'P 1'
#
loop_
_entity.id
_entity.type
_entity.pdbx_description
1 polymer ?
#
loop_
_entity_poly.entity_id
_entity_poly.type
_entity_poly.pdbx_seq_one_letter_code
_entity_poly.pdbx_strand_id
1 'polypeptide(L)'
;MNEQEKFEKRKKITKYVLITISVLFVFFMLVMPLFCIVSSSLKQGLGFYFKSVSSKYVVSALKVTLFATVIAVVINTFFGLCAAWVTTKFSFKGKQVLATLIDIPFSISLVIVGLAFLMTFGRLGWFYPVIRWFNSVFGANVRIAFAIPGVVLATIFVTFPFVSREIIPVLNAQGKDEEEAAALMGAGGFKIFFKITFPQIKWALIYGIILCTSRALGEFGAVNALSKTRGETFTLPLEIDALYMSGTESSITAAFAASSILVIIAVVVLVLRNILEYRAKKKGQEQAAS
;
A
#
# COMPACT_ATOMS: atom_id res chain seq x y z
N MET A 1 -55.78 5.55 -1.93
CA MET A 1 -54.34 5.19 -1.95
C MET A 1 -54.17 4.10 -0.90
N ASN A 2 -53.88 2.88 -1.36
CA ASN A 2 -53.83 1.68 -0.50
C ASN A 2 -52.59 1.76 0.43
N GLU A 3 -52.65 1.16 1.62
CA GLU A 3 -51.54 1.15 2.57
C GLU A 3 -50.22 0.62 1.91
N GLN A 4 -50.32 -0.34 0.99
CA GLN A 4 -49.22 -0.85 0.20
C GLN A 4 -48.59 0.22 -0.72
N GLU A 5 -49.39 1.07 -1.38
CA GLU A 5 -48.90 2.17 -2.22
C GLU A 5 -48.17 3.23 -1.40
N LYS A 6 -48.67 3.53 -0.18
CA LYS A 6 -48.00 4.46 0.75
C LYS A 6 -46.67 3.90 1.23
N PHE A 7 -46.60 2.61 1.51
CA PHE A 7 -45.37 1.91 1.93
C PHE A 7 -44.31 1.92 0.81
N GLU A 8 -44.67 1.55 -0.43
CA GLU A 8 -43.79 1.59 -1.58
C GLU A 8 -43.29 3.01 -1.90
N LYS A 9 -44.16 4.01 -1.79
CA LYS A 9 -43.79 5.41 -1.98
C LYS A 9 -42.80 5.89 -0.93
N ARG A 10 -43.02 5.54 0.35
CA ARG A 10 -42.06 5.83 1.45
C ARG A 10 -40.73 5.14 1.22
N LYS A 11 -40.72 3.87 0.85
CA LYS A 11 -39.53 3.09 0.54
C LYS A 11 -38.70 3.72 -0.61
N LYS A 12 -39.38 4.17 -1.69
CA LYS A 12 -38.73 4.91 -2.78
C LYS A 12 -38.13 6.23 -2.32
N ILE A 13 -38.86 7.03 -1.55
CA ILE A 13 -38.37 8.31 -1.00
C ILE A 13 -37.14 8.07 -0.13
N THR A 14 -37.22 7.13 0.81
CA THR A 14 -36.08 6.79 1.69
C THR A 14 -34.86 6.34 0.88
N LYS A 15 -35.08 5.52 -0.16
CA LYS A 15 -33.99 5.10 -1.07
C LYS A 15 -33.30 6.31 -1.72
N TYR A 16 -34.06 7.23 -2.31
CA TYR A 16 -33.48 8.40 -2.98
C TYR A 16 -32.81 9.36 -1.98
N VAL A 17 -33.39 9.57 -0.81
CA VAL A 17 -32.80 10.38 0.26
C VAL A 17 -31.45 9.79 0.69
N LEU A 18 -31.37 8.48 0.94
CA LEU A 18 -30.13 7.83 1.33
C LEU A 18 -29.06 7.89 0.21
N ILE A 19 -29.46 7.67 -1.04
CA ILE A 19 -28.56 7.80 -2.19
C ILE A 19 -28.04 9.24 -2.29
N THR A 20 -28.91 10.25 -2.20
CA THR A 20 -28.51 11.66 -2.29
C THR A 20 -27.54 12.04 -1.17
N ILE A 21 -27.83 11.65 0.09
CA ILE A 21 -26.93 11.90 1.22
C ILE A 21 -25.55 11.25 0.97
N SER A 22 -25.55 9.97 0.55
CA SER A 22 -24.29 9.25 0.27
C SER A 22 -23.50 9.89 -0.85
N VAL A 23 -24.16 10.29 -1.96
CA VAL A 23 -23.49 10.96 -3.09
C VAL A 23 -22.95 12.33 -2.70
N LEU A 24 -23.72 13.13 -1.94
CA LEU A 24 -23.24 14.42 -1.43
C LEU A 24 -22.06 14.25 -0.50
N PHE A 25 -22.11 13.27 0.42
CA PHE A 25 -20.98 12.99 1.30
C PHE A 25 -19.71 12.62 0.53
N VAL A 26 -19.83 11.70 -0.43
CA VAL A 26 -18.69 11.30 -1.29
C VAL A 26 -18.17 12.50 -2.09
N PHE A 27 -19.05 13.32 -2.65
CA PHE A 27 -18.65 14.50 -3.41
C PHE A 27 -17.86 15.49 -2.55
N PHE A 28 -18.40 15.88 -1.39
CA PHE A 28 -17.72 16.85 -0.52
C PHE A 28 -16.44 16.30 0.12
N MET A 29 -16.42 15.02 0.49
CA MET A 29 -15.27 14.43 1.18
C MET A 29 -14.16 13.93 0.25
N LEU A 30 -14.48 13.50 -0.97
CA LEU A 30 -13.49 12.96 -1.90
C LEU A 30 -13.24 13.86 -3.11
N VAL A 31 -14.29 14.30 -3.81
CA VAL A 31 -14.13 15.03 -5.07
C VAL A 31 -13.68 16.47 -4.82
N MET A 32 -14.26 17.15 -3.85
CA MET A 32 -13.93 18.54 -3.56
C MET A 32 -12.45 18.75 -3.14
N PRO A 33 -11.85 17.98 -2.25
CA PRO A 33 -10.43 18.10 -1.92
C PRO A 33 -9.52 17.82 -3.13
N LEU A 34 -9.84 16.84 -3.98
CA LEU A 34 -9.08 16.57 -5.20
C LEU A 34 -9.15 17.76 -6.17
N PHE A 35 -10.34 18.35 -6.34
CA PHE A 35 -10.50 19.56 -7.14
C PHE A 35 -9.70 20.73 -6.57
N CYS A 36 -9.69 20.91 -5.23
CA CYS A 36 -8.88 21.94 -4.57
C CYS A 36 -7.38 21.75 -4.82
N ILE A 37 -6.88 20.50 -4.77
CA ILE A 37 -5.46 20.21 -5.08
C ILE A 37 -5.13 20.66 -6.51
N VAL A 38 -5.93 20.25 -7.49
CA VAL A 38 -5.69 20.60 -8.90
C VAL A 38 -5.80 22.11 -9.12
N SER A 39 -6.85 22.74 -8.62
CA SER A 39 -7.07 24.19 -8.76
C SER A 39 -5.96 25.01 -8.09
N SER A 40 -5.57 24.65 -6.88
CA SER A 40 -4.49 25.32 -6.13
C SER A 40 -3.10 25.09 -6.74
N SER A 41 -2.89 23.95 -7.38
CA SER A 41 -1.62 23.64 -8.08
C SER A 41 -1.38 24.56 -9.29
N LEU A 42 -2.45 25.08 -9.92
CA LEU A 42 -2.41 25.93 -11.09
C LEU A 42 -2.56 27.42 -10.79
N LYS A 43 -2.70 27.80 -9.52
CA LYS A 43 -2.97 29.17 -9.10
C LYS A 43 -1.94 30.21 -9.59
N GLN A 44 -0.66 29.83 -9.67
CA GLN A 44 0.42 30.67 -10.19
C GLN A 44 0.78 30.39 -11.67
N GLY A 45 -0.10 29.68 -12.40
CA GLY A 45 0.05 29.41 -13.81
C GLY A 45 0.86 28.13 -14.12
N LEU A 46 0.72 27.67 -15.37
CA LEU A 46 1.34 26.41 -15.84
C LEU A 46 2.87 26.43 -15.78
N GLY A 47 3.50 27.59 -16.07
CA GLY A 47 4.95 27.71 -16.01
C GLY A 47 5.50 27.46 -14.60
N PHE A 48 4.84 27.99 -13.55
CA PHE A 48 5.19 27.74 -12.16
C PHE A 48 4.95 26.29 -11.77
N TYR A 49 3.85 25.68 -12.23
CA TYR A 49 3.54 24.29 -12.01
C TYR A 49 4.67 23.37 -12.51
N PHE A 50 5.06 23.49 -13.78
CA PHE A 50 6.14 22.67 -14.34
C PHE A 50 7.48 22.92 -13.66
N LYS A 51 7.82 24.16 -13.31
CA LYS A 51 9.02 24.49 -12.56
C LYS A 51 9.03 23.83 -11.17
N SER A 52 7.89 23.82 -10.47
CA SER A 52 7.75 23.22 -9.13
C SER A 52 7.89 21.69 -9.19
N VAL A 53 7.19 21.04 -10.13
CA VAL A 53 7.24 19.58 -10.33
C VAL A 53 8.64 19.11 -10.76
N SER A 54 9.33 19.87 -11.59
CA SER A 54 10.69 19.56 -12.05
C SER A 54 11.79 20.00 -11.10
N SER A 55 11.44 20.54 -9.93
CA SER A 55 12.46 20.94 -8.95
C SER A 55 13.27 19.72 -8.48
N LYS A 56 14.57 19.94 -8.22
CA LYS A 56 15.50 18.89 -7.80
C LYS A 56 14.98 18.12 -6.58
N TYR A 57 14.37 18.81 -5.63
CA TYR A 57 13.85 18.20 -4.40
C TYR A 57 12.63 17.33 -4.65
N VAL A 58 11.66 17.78 -5.43
CA VAL A 58 10.46 17.00 -5.78
C VAL A 58 10.83 15.78 -6.61
N VAL A 59 11.72 15.93 -7.59
CA VAL A 59 12.18 14.80 -8.42
C VAL A 59 12.98 13.79 -7.59
N SER A 60 13.85 14.23 -6.69
CA SER A 60 14.58 13.34 -5.78
C SER A 60 13.62 12.58 -4.86
N ALA A 61 12.67 13.29 -4.26
CA ALA A 61 11.66 12.70 -3.37
C ALA A 61 10.76 11.69 -4.10
N LEU A 62 10.38 11.97 -5.35
CA LEU A 62 9.64 11.02 -6.19
C LEU A 62 10.47 9.76 -6.46
N LYS A 63 11.75 9.89 -6.79
CA LYS A 63 12.66 8.74 -6.99
C LYS A 63 12.77 7.89 -5.73
N VAL A 64 12.96 8.50 -4.57
CA VAL A 64 13.03 7.79 -3.27
C VAL A 64 11.72 7.06 -3.00
N THR A 65 10.56 7.70 -3.23
CA THR A 65 9.24 7.07 -3.05
C THR A 65 9.07 5.86 -3.96
N LEU A 66 9.35 6.00 -5.25
CA LEU A 66 9.23 4.90 -6.21
C LEU A 66 10.20 3.75 -5.89
N PHE A 67 11.45 4.08 -5.55
CA PHE A 67 12.46 3.08 -5.17
C PHE A 67 12.04 2.30 -3.91
N ALA A 68 11.63 3.00 -2.85
CA ALA A 68 11.16 2.37 -1.62
C ALA A 68 9.90 1.52 -1.87
N THR A 69 8.96 2.02 -2.67
CA THR A 69 7.74 1.30 -3.03
C THR A 69 8.05 0.01 -3.79
N VAL A 70 8.90 0.07 -4.82
CA VAL A 70 9.24 -1.13 -5.63
C VAL A 70 9.90 -2.20 -4.76
N ILE A 71 10.88 -1.83 -3.94
CA ILE A 71 11.54 -2.79 -3.04
C ILE A 71 10.54 -3.37 -2.03
N ALA A 72 9.73 -2.51 -1.40
CA ALA A 72 8.74 -2.96 -0.42
C ALA A 72 7.72 -3.92 -1.06
N VAL A 73 7.22 -3.60 -2.24
CA VAL A 73 6.25 -4.45 -2.97
C VAL A 73 6.86 -5.80 -3.33
N VAL A 74 8.10 -5.84 -3.85
CA VAL A 74 8.77 -7.10 -4.20
C VAL A 74 8.96 -7.99 -2.97
N ILE A 75 9.49 -7.42 -1.88
CA ILE A 75 9.72 -8.14 -0.63
C ILE A 75 8.40 -8.61 -0.02
N ASN A 76 7.40 -7.75 0.06
CA ASN A 76 6.09 -8.08 0.64
C ASN A 76 5.29 -9.06 -0.23
N THR A 77 5.49 -9.05 -1.54
CA THR A 77 4.90 -10.07 -2.42
C THR A 77 5.46 -11.44 -2.10
N PHE A 78 6.78 -11.56 -2.00
CA PHE A 78 7.42 -12.83 -1.71
C PHE A 78 7.10 -13.33 -0.29
N PHE A 79 7.39 -12.54 0.73
CA PHE A 79 7.17 -12.95 2.13
C PHE A 79 5.69 -13.00 2.51
N GLY A 80 4.84 -12.13 1.95
CA GLY A 80 3.40 -12.14 2.15
C GLY A 80 2.74 -13.40 1.55
N LEU A 81 3.22 -13.84 0.38
CA LEU A 81 2.79 -15.11 -0.23
C LEU A 81 3.24 -16.29 0.63
N CYS A 82 4.50 -16.33 1.08
CA CYS A 82 5.01 -17.36 1.97
C CYS A 82 4.21 -17.41 3.28
N ALA A 83 3.96 -16.25 3.90
CA ALA A 83 3.20 -16.15 5.13
C ALA A 83 1.75 -16.63 4.96
N ALA A 84 1.09 -16.24 3.87
CA ALA A 84 -0.26 -16.71 3.54
C ALA A 84 -0.29 -18.22 3.35
N TRP A 85 0.67 -18.77 2.62
CA TRP A 85 0.75 -20.21 2.38
C TRP A 85 0.99 -21.01 3.66
N VAL A 86 1.99 -20.60 4.46
CA VAL A 86 2.30 -21.27 5.74
C VAL A 86 1.12 -21.23 6.70
N THR A 87 0.44 -20.08 6.81
CA THR A 87 -0.72 -19.93 7.71
C THR A 87 -1.99 -20.61 7.22
N THR A 88 -2.11 -21.00 5.96
CA THR A 88 -3.32 -21.69 5.44
C THR A 88 -3.13 -23.18 5.30
N LYS A 89 -2.02 -23.60 4.72
CA LYS A 89 -1.81 -25.00 4.32
C LYS A 89 -1.19 -25.87 5.41
N PHE A 90 -0.46 -25.29 6.37
CA PHE A 90 0.20 -26.04 7.44
C PHE A 90 -0.53 -25.88 8.78
N SER A 91 -0.52 -26.95 9.59
CA SER A 91 -0.95 -26.96 10.97
C SER A 91 0.29 -27.08 11.87
N PHE A 92 0.57 -26.06 12.67
CA PHE A 92 1.70 -26.04 13.61
C PHE A 92 1.36 -25.26 14.86
N LYS A 93 2.08 -25.56 15.97
CA LYS A 93 1.95 -24.82 17.22
C LYS A 93 2.43 -23.38 17.01
N GLY A 94 1.57 -22.39 17.33
CA GLY A 94 1.91 -20.97 17.11
C GLY A 94 1.38 -20.36 15.80
N LYS A 95 0.65 -21.11 14.97
CA LYS A 95 0.00 -20.60 13.75
C LYS A 95 -0.81 -19.31 14.00
N GLN A 96 -1.57 -19.29 15.09
CA GLN A 96 -2.41 -18.14 15.45
C GLN A 96 -1.57 -16.92 15.87
N VAL A 97 -0.44 -17.17 16.55
CA VAL A 97 0.51 -16.10 16.88
C VAL A 97 1.12 -15.50 15.63
N LEU A 98 1.53 -16.32 14.66
CA LEU A 98 2.05 -15.83 13.38
C LEU A 98 1.00 -15.01 12.62
N ALA A 99 -0.25 -15.47 12.55
CA ALA A 99 -1.35 -14.71 11.94
C ALA A 99 -1.56 -13.35 12.62
N THR A 100 -1.53 -13.31 13.96
CA THR A 100 -1.63 -12.05 14.71
C THR A 100 -0.44 -11.13 14.46
N LEU A 101 0.79 -11.68 14.38
CA LEU A 101 2.00 -10.90 14.08
C LEU A 101 1.94 -10.24 12.68
N ILE A 102 1.38 -10.93 11.69
CA ILE A 102 1.17 -10.38 10.35
C ILE A 102 0.25 -9.14 10.42
N ASP A 103 -0.72 -9.12 11.31
CA ASP A 103 -1.70 -8.06 11.44
C ASP A 103 -1.26 -6.89 12.36
N ILE A 104 -0.16 -7.02 13.08
CA ILE A 104 0.38 -5.98 13.97
C ILE A 104 0.49 -4.60 13.28
N PRO A 105 1.02 -4.48 12.03
CA PRO A 105 1.14 -3.18 11.37
C PRO A 105 -0.15 -2.40 11.21
N PHE A 106 -1.30 -3.07 11.19
CA PHE A 106 -2.60 -2.39 11.15
C PHE A 106 -3.07 -1.85 12.51
N SER A 107 -2.56 -2.42 13.59
CA SER A 107 -3.01 -2.10 14.95
C SER A 107 -2.18 -1.01 15.62
N ILE A 108 -0.97 -0.74 15.11
CA ILE A 108 -0.01 0.21 15.69
C ILE A 108 -0.03 1.53 14.91
N SER A 109 0.05 2.65 15.62
CA SER A 109 0.23 3.97 14.99
C SER A 109 1.51 3.99 14.17
N LEU A 110 1.42 4.47 12.92
CA LEU A 110 2.55 4.57 11.99
C LEU A 110 3.69 5.43 12.54
N VAL A 111 3.38 6.48 13.29
CA VAL A 111 4.38 7.34 13.94
C VAL A 111 5.14 6.56 15.01
N ILE A 112 4.43 5.76 15.81
CA ILE A 112 5.06 4.90 16.83
C ILE A 112 5.97 3.85 16.16
N VAL A 113 5.54 3.28 15.05
CA VAL A 113 6.39 2.37 14.26
C VAL A 113 7.69 3.05 13.85
N GLY A 114 7.61 4.25 13.28
CA GLY A 114 8.81 5.00 12.88
C GLY A 114 9.74 5.30 14.06
N LEU A 115 9.20 5.69 15.21
CA LEU A 115 9.97 5.90 16.43
C LEU A 115 10.59 4.60 16.96
N ALA A 116 9.85 3.49 16.95
CA ALA A 116 10.37 2.17 17.36
C ALA A 116 11.55 1.74 16.47
N PHE A 117 11.46 1.92 15.16
CA PHE A 117 12.58 1.67 14.25
C PHE A 117 13.78 2.59 14.53
N LEU A 118 13.53 3.87 14.82
CA LEU A 118 14.58 4.80 15.19
C LEU A 118 15.27 4.39 16.50
N MET A 119 14.51 3.98 17.51
CA MET A 119 15.04 3.48 18.79
C MET A 119 15.77 2.15 18.64
N THR A 120 15.40 1.33 17.68
CA THR A 120 16.04 0.04 17.41
C THR A 120 17.34 0.20 16.62
N PHE A 121 17.31 0.95 15.53
CA PHE A 121 18.39 1.03 14.53
C PHE A 121 19.18 2.35 14.57
N GLY A 122 18.77 3.31 15.39
CA GLY A 122 19.49 4.58 15.60
C GLY A 122 20.81 4.35 16.34
N ARG A 123 21.66 5.38 16.42
CA ARG A 123 22.99 5.29 17.06
C ARG A 123 22.96 4.85 18.52
N LEU A 124 21.88 5.11 19.23
CA LEU A 124 21.64 4.66 20.61
C LEU A 124 20.78 3.40 20.68
N GLY A 125 20.45 2.82 19.55
CA GLY A 125 19.58 1.66 19.46
C GLY A 125 20.30 0.36 19.82
N TRP A 126 19.54 -0.58 20.37
CA TRP A 126 20.05 -1.88 20.79
C TRP A 126 20.57 -2.74 19.62
N PHE A 127 20.15 -2.50 18.38
CA PHE A 127 20.63 -3.20 17.18
C PHE A 127 21.84 -2.50 16.53
N TYR A 128 22.20 -1.30 16.96
CA TYR A 128 23.34 -0.56 16.40
C TYR A 128 24.69 -1.26 16.50
N PRO A 129 25.03 -2.01 17.59
CA PRO A 129 26.27 -2.78 17.66
C PRO A 129 26.40 -3.81 16.53
N VAL A 130 25.27 -4.44 16.12
CA VAL A 130 25.25 -5.42 15.00
C VAL A 130 25.56 -4.73 13.68
N ILE A 131 24.96 -3.56 13.43
CA ILE A 131 25.21 -2.75 12.23
C ILE A 131 26.69 -2.33 12.17
N ARG A 132 27.23 -1.89 13.31
CA ARG A 132 28.63 -1.50 13.43
C ARG A 132 29.58 -2.67 13.19
N TRP A 133 29.30 -3.83 13.76
CA TRP A 133 30.06 -5.06 13.50
C TRP A 133 30.02 -5.43 12.00
N PHE A 134 28.84 -5.43 11.39
CA PHE A 134 28.68 -5.70 9.97
C PHE A 134 29.54 -4.73 9.12
N ASN A 135 29.46 -3.44 9.41
CA ASN A 135 30.24 -2.43 8.70
C ASN A 135 31.75 -2.64 8.86
N SER A 136 32.22 -3.09 10.04
CA SER A 136 33.65 -3.35 10.29
C SER A 136 34.16 -4.59 9.56
N VAL A 137 33.34 -5.64 9.43
CA VAL A 137 33.70 -6.90 8.77
C VAL A 137 33.69 -6.76 7.25
N PHE A 138 32.68 -6.08 6.69
CA PHE A 138 32.50 -5.99 5.25
C PHE A 138 33.02 -4.67 4.64
N GLY A 139 33.61 -3.78 5.44
CA GLY A 139 34.05 -2.46 4.96
C GLY A 139 32.90 -1.58 4.43
N ALA A 140 31.66 -1.90 4.79
CA ALA A 140 30.49 -1.20 4.34
C ALA A 140 30.20 0.03 5.22
N ASN A 141 29.41 0.97 4.73
CA ASN A 141 28.91 2.12 5.50
C ASN A 141 27.38 2.11 5.51
N VAL A 142 26.80 1.01 5.96
CA VAL A 142 25.36 0.85 6.06
C VAL A 142 24.85 1.67 7.23
N ARG A 143 23.90 2.58 6.96
CA ARG A 143 23.11 3.30 7.94
C ARG A 143 21.65 2.97 7.69
N ILE A 144 20.90 2.69 8.75
CA ILE A 144 19.47 2.43 8.65
C ILE A 144 18.70 3.70 9.05
N ALA A 145 18.94 4.23 10.25
CA ALA A 145 18.31 5.48 10.66
C ALA A 145 18.83 6.66 9.81
N PHE A 146 17.92 7.53 9.40
CA PHE A 146 18.17 8.71 8.57
C PHE A 146 18.80 8.40 7.21
N ALA A 147 18.52 7.22 6.66
CA ALA A 147 19.01 6.76 5.37
C ALA A 147 17.92 6.00 4.61
N ILE A 148 18.11 5.81 3.32
CA ILE A 148 17.16 5.10 2.45
C ILE A 148 16.79 3.70 2.97
N PRO A 149 17.72 2.86 3.51
CA PRO A 149 17.34 1.57 4.06
C PRO A 149 16.29 1.64 5.18
N GLY A 150 16.34 2.67 6.03
CA GLY A 150 15.32 2.88 7.08
C GLY A 150 13.94 3.21 6.50
N VAL A 151 13.90 4.04 5.45
CA VAL A 151 12.67 4.35 4.71
C VAL A 151 12.07 3.08 4.12
N VAL A 152 12.89 2.26 3.45
CA VAL A 152 12.48 0.98 2.85
C VAL A 152 11.96 0.02 3.91
N LEU A 153 12.68 -0.18 5.03
CA LEU A 153 12.26 -1.09 6.11
C LEU A 153 10.93 -0.66 6.74
N ALA A 154 10.75 0.64 6.99
CA ALA A 154 9.48 1.16 7.50
C ALA A 154 8.34 0.92 6.52
N THR A 155 8.57 1.17 5.22
CA THR A 155 7.57 0.92 4.18
C THR A 155 7.22 -0.57 4.07
N ILE A 156 8.22 -1.48 4.10
CA ILE A 156 8.01 -2.93 4.11
C ILE A 156 7.12 -3.32 5.29
N PHE A 157 7.48 -2.90 6.50
CA PHE A 157 6.74 -3.25 7.71
C PHE A 157 5.28 -2.81 7.64
N VAL A 158 5.03 -1.55 7.29
CA VAL A 158 3.67 -0.96 7.23
C VAL A 158 2.82 -1.64 6.16
N THR A 159 3.43 -2.05 5.05
CA THR A 159 2.69 -2.60 3.90
C THR A 159 2.71 -4.13 3.83
N PHE A 160 3.39 -4.80 4.76
CA PHE A 160 3.51 -6.26 4.80
C PHE A 160 2.17 -7.02 4.79
N PRO A 161 1.16 -6.65 5.58
CA PRO A 161 -0.07 -7.43 5.65
C PRO A 161 -0.94 -7.36 4.38
N PHE A 162 -0.75 -6.37 3.51
CA PHE A 162 -1.65 -6.16 2.37
C PHE A 162 -1.67 -7.34 1.38
N VAL A 163 -0.53 -7.97 1.13
CA VAL A 163 -0.45 -9.12 0.22
C VAL A 163 -1.01 -10.38 0.87
N SER A 164 -0.60 -10.67 2.09
CA SER A 164 -1.04 -11.88 2.81
C SER A 164 -2.53 -11.90 3.08
N ARG A 165 -3.12 -10.76 3.46
CA ARG A 165 -4.56 -10.65 3.73
C ARG A 165 -5.46 -10.88 2.53
N GLU A 166 -4.99 -10.57 1.33
CA GLU A 166 -5.76 -10.85 0.10
C GLU A 166 -5.69 -12.33 -0.31
N ILE A 167 -4.58 -12.99 -0.01
CA ILE A 167 -4.35 -14.38 -0.41
C ILE A 167 -4.98 -15.38 0.58
N ILE A 168 -4.90 -15.11 1.89
CA ILE A 168 -5.38 -16.03 2.95
C ILE A 168 -6.84 -16.45 2.76
N PRO A 169 -7.82 -15.54 2.52
CA PRO A 169 -9.22 -15.94 2.33
C PRO A 169 -9.41 -16.86 1.12
N VAL A 170 -8.69 -16.60 0.03
CA VAL A 170 -8.79 -17.41 -1.19
C VAL A 170 -8.24 -18.81 -0.95
N LEU A 171 -7.07 -18.95 -0.31
CA LEU A 171 -6.49 -20.25 0.03
C LEU A 171 -7.36 -21.03 1.03
N ASN A 172 -8.01 -20.34 1.98
CA ASN A 172 -8.93 -21.00 2.92
C ASN A 172 -10.21 -21.47 2.22
N ALA A 173 -10.74 -20.72 1.26
CA ALA A 173 -11.94 -21.09 0.51
C ALA A 173 -11.71 -22.28 -0.43
N GLN A 174 -10.50 -22.43 -0.96
CA GLN A 174 -10.14 -23.54 -1.87
C GLN A 174 -9.96 -24.88 -1.16
N GLY A 175 -9.64 -24.88 0.12
CA GLY A 175 -9.32 -26.11 0.85
C GLY A 175 -8.00 -26.74 0.41
N LYS A 176 -7.88 -28.07 0.53
CA LYS A 176 -6.66 -28.84 0.24
C LYS A 176 -6.90 -29.99 -0.73
N ASP A 177 -8.14 -30.27 -1.09
CA ASP A 177 -8.55 -31.50 -1.77
C ASP A 177 -7.85 -31.69 -3.12
N GLU A 178 -7.72 -30.62 -3.92
CA GLU A 178 -7.03 -30.68 -5.22
C GLU A 178 -5.52 -30.91 -5.08
N GLU A 179 -4.90 -30.32 -4.06
CA GLU A 179 -3.46 -30.49 -3.78
C GLU A 179 -3.17 -31.89 -3.27
N GLU A 180 -4.03 -32.44 -2.40
CA GLU A 180 -3.93 -33.81 -1.88
C GLU A 180 -4.14 -34.84 -2.98
N ALA A 181 -5.15 -34.67 -3.86
CA ALA A 181 -5.36 -35.50 -5.00
C ALA A 181 -4.15 -35.54 -5.97
N ALA A 182 -3.57 -34.35 -6.23
CA ALA A 182 -2.36 -34.27 -7.06
C ALA A 182 -1.13 -34.92 -6.40
N ALA A 183 -1.00 -34.82 -5.09
CA ALA A 183 0.06 -35.49 -4.34
C ALA A 183 -0.08 -37.03 -4.40
N LEU A 184 -1.30 -37.56 -4.29
CA LEU A 184 -1.60 -38.98 -4.45
C LEU A 184 -1.26 -39.47 -5.86
N MET A 185 -1.38 -38.64 -6.88
CA MET A 185 -0.95 -38.92 -8.25
C MET A 185 0.57 -38.76 -8.47
N GLY A 186 1.37 -38.53 -7.41
CA GLY A 186 2.82 -38.43 -7.49
C GLY A 186 3.35 -37.07 -7.91
N ALA A 187 2.54 -35.98 -7.85
CA ALA A 187 3.01 -34.64 -8.15
C ALA A 187 3.86 -34.10 -6.99
N GLY A 188 5.06 -33.62 -7.28
CA GLY A 188 5.93 -32.96 -6.30
C GLY A 188 5.40 -31.56 -5.91
N GLY A 189 5.77 -31.07 -4.72
CA GLY A 189 5.26 -29.83 -4.15
C GLY A 189 5.39 -28.58 -5.05
N PHE A 190 6.51 -28.41 -5.77
CA PHE A 190 6.67 -27.32 -6.74
C PHE A 190 5.67 -27.42 -7.90
N LYS A 191 5.40 -28.65 -8.39
CA LYS A 191 4.43 -28.85 -9.47
C LYS A 191 3.01 -28.56 -9.01
N ILE A 192 2.66 -28.96 -7.79
CA ILE A 192 1.37 -28.64 -7.15
C ILE A 192 1.23 -27.11 -7.00
N PHE A 193 2.24 -26.46 -6.45
CA PHE A 193 2.20 -24.99 -6.27
C PHE A 193 1.99 -24.27 -7.59
N PHE A 194 2.84 -24.49 -8.61
CA PHE A 194 2.76 -23.73 -9.85
C PHE A 194 1.60 -24.09 -10.75
N LYS A 195 1.10 -25.34 -10.70
CA LYS A 195 0.01 -25.80 -11.57
C LYS A 195 -1.39 -25.74 -10.94
N ILE A 196 -1.47 -25.77 -9.60
CA ILE A 196 -2.76 -25.80 -8.89
C ILE A 196 -2.89 -24.54 -8.05
N THR A 197 -2.06 -24.35 -7.03
CA THR A 197 -2.21 -23.27 -6.05
C THR A 197 -2.04 -21.89 -6.67
N PHE A 198 -0.95 -21.64 -7.40
CA PHE A 198 -0.63 -20.32 -7.96
C PHE A 198 -1.67 -19.81 -8.98
N PRO A 199 -2.17 -20.61 -9.95
CA PRO A 199 -3.21 -20.15 -10.87
C PRO A 199 -4.50 -19.72 -10.15
N GLN A 200 -4.83 -20.36 -9.05
CA GLN A 200 -6.04 -20.06 -8.25
C GLN A 200 -5.90 -18.75 -7.47
N ILE A 201 -4.72 -18.48 -6.90
CA ILE A 201 -4.48 -17.27 -6.09
C ILE A 201 -4.00 -16.06 -6.90
N LYS A 202 -3.67 -16.22 -8.18
CA LYS A 202 -3.03 -15.17 -9.00
C LYS A 202 -3.77 -13.83 -8.99
N TRP A 203 -5.10 -13.85 -8.98
CA TRP A 203 -5.89 -12.62 -8.95
C TRP A 203 -5.87 -11.94 -7.58
N ALA A 204 -5.94 -12.72 -6.50
CA ALA A 204 -5.77 -12.22 -5.14
C ALA A 204 -4.35 -11.64 -4.93
N LEU A 205 -3.33 -12.32 -5.47
CA LEU A 205 -1.95 -11.84 -5.43
C LEU A 205 -1.79 -10.50 -6.15
N ILE A 206 -2.30 -10.38 -7.39
CA ILE A 206 -2.25 -9.13 -8.15
C ILE A 206 -2.99 -8.01 -7.40
N TYR A 207 -4.14 -8.31 -6.82
CA TYR A 207 -4.89 -7.35 -6.02
C TYR A 207 -4.12 -6.91 -4.78
N GLY A 208 -3.53 -7.84 -4.03
CA GLY A 208 -2.66 -7.55 -2.90
C GLY A 208 -1.44 -6.70 -3.27
N ILE A 209 -0.81 -6.95 -4.42
CA ILE A 209 0.28 -6.14 -4.96
C ILE A 209 -0.17 -4.70 -5.21
N ILE A 210 -1.34 -4.51 -5.81
CA ILE A 210 -1.88 -3.17 -6.11
C ILE A 210 -2.18 -2.41 -4.81
N LEU A 211 -2.80 -3.06 -3.82
CA LEU A 211 -3.08 -2.46 -2.51
C LEU A 211 -1.78 -2.11 -1.77
N CYS A 212 -0.81 -3.01 -1.76
CA CYS A 212 0.52 -2.79 -1.20
C CYS A 212 1.20 -1.57 -1.86
N THR A 213 1.17 -1.48 -3.20
CA THR A 213 1.73 -0.36 -3.97
C THR A 213 1.04 0.96 -3.62
N SER A 214 -0.30 0.98 -3.61
CA SER A 214 -1.07 2.18 -3.27
C SER A 214 -0.74 2.69 -1.87
N ARG A 215 -0.61 1.77 -0.91
CA ARG A 215 -0.29 2.11 0.48
C ARG A 215 1.16 2.58 0.63
N ALA A 216 2.11 1.95 -0.07
CA ALA A 216 3.52 2.31 -0.02
C ALA A 216 3.80 3.71 -0.60
N LEU A 217 3.14 4.08 -1.70
CA LEU A 217 3.27 5.39 -2.34
C LEU A 217 2.86 6.56 -1.41
N GLY A 218 1.87 6.33 -0.56
CA GLY A 218 1.37 7.33 0.40
C GLY A 218 1.97 7.21 1.80
N GLU A 219 3.07 6.46 2.00
CA GLU A 219 3.64 6.32 3.34
C GLU A 219 4.31 7.61 3.82
N PHE A 220 3.84 8.09 4.94
CA PHE A 220 4.30 9.32 5.59
C PHE A 220 4.69 9.08 7.05
N GLY A 221 3.80 8.47 7.83
CA GLY A 221 3.90 8.45 9.29
C GLY A 221 5.16 7.77 9.84
N ALA A 222 5.45 6.55 9.39
CA ALA A 222 6.63 5.81 9.85
C ALA A 222 7.91 6.37 9.24
N VAL A 223 7.87 6.81 7.98
CA VAL A 223 9.02 7.36 7.27
C VAL A 223 9.43 8.71 7.83
N ASN A 224 8.49 9.53 8.31
CA ASN A 224 8.79 10.85 8.89
C ASN A 224 9.78 10.80 10.06
N ALA A 225 9.75 9.76 10.89
CA ALA A 225 10.70 9.59 11.97
C ALA A 225 12.10 9.21 11.49
N LEU A 226 12.19 8.45 10.38
CA LEU A 226 13.41 7.84 9.86
C LEU A 226 14.08 8.63 8.73
N SER A 227 13.42 9.61 8.17
CA SER A 227 13.90 10.43 7.07
C SER A 227 13.97 11.89 7.49
N LYS A 228 15.17 12.47 7.46
CA LYS A 228 15.41 13.86 7.93
C LYS A 228 16.19 14.72 6.92
N THR A 229 16.70 14.14 5.84
CA THR A 229 17.53 14.86 4.88
C THR A 229 16.75 15.13 3.60
N ARG A 230 16.34 16.38 3.42
CA ARG A 230 15.65 16.84 2.22
C ARG A 230 16.56 16.68 0.98
N GLY A 231 16.01 16.13 -0.10
CA GLY A 231 16.75 15.88 -1.34
C GLY A 231 17.51 14.55 -1.38
N GLU A 232 17.68 13.85 -0.25
CA GLU A 232 18.36 12.55 -0.18
C GLU A 232 17.42 11.42 0.28
N THR A 233 16.73 11.61 1.41
CA THR A 233 15.91 10.57 2.05
C THR A 233 14.43 10.89 2.08
N PHE A 234 14.02 12.12 1.76
CA PHE A 234 12.62 12.50 1.77
C PHE A 234 11.85 11.73 0.70
N THR A 235 10.71 11.16 1.12
CA THR A 235 9.67 10.68 0.21
C THR A 235 8.82 11.85 -0.29
N LEU A 236 8.07 11.64 -1.35
CA LEU A 236 7.22 12.69 -1.92
C LEU A 236 6.18 13.23 -0.93
N PRO A 237 5.51 12.41 -0.08
CA PRO A 237 4.67 12.94 1.00
C PRO A 237 5.43 13.84 2.00
N LEU A 238 6.67 13.51 2.35
CA LEU A 238 7.49 14.34 3.24
C LEU A 238 7.93 15.65 2.58
N GLU A 239 8.25 15.63 1.29
CA GLU A 239 8.59 16.84 0.55
C GLU A 239 7.38 17.78 0.42
N ILE A 240 6.18 17.21 0.20
CA ILE A 240 4.92 17.98 0.18
C ILE A 240 4.68 18.66 1.52
N ASP A 241 4.85 17.93 2.62
CA ASP A 241 4.71 18.47 3.98
C ASP A 241 5.72 19.59 4.24
N ALA A 242 6.99 19.40 3.91
CA ALA A 242 8.04 20.39 4.06
C ALA A 242 7.77 21.68 3.24
N LEU A 243 7.26 21.54 2.01
CA LEU A 243 6.84 22.66 1.17
C LEU A 243 5.67 23.40 1.78
N TYR A 244 4.66 22.69 2.27
CA TYR A 244 3.47 23.27 2.89
C TYR A 244 3.81 24.00 4.18
N MET A 245 4.62 23.40 5.05
CA MET A 245 5.04 23.96 6.34
C MET A 245 5.97 25.18 6.21
N SER A 246 6.59 25.39 5.04
CA SER A 246 7.39 26.61 4.82
C SER A 246 6.57 27.91 4.76
N GLY A 247 5.25 27.82 4.57
CA GLY A 247 4.27 28.90 4.79
C GLY A 247 4.26 30.03 3.76
N THR A 248 5.17 30.03 2.76
CA THR A 248 5.14 31.05 1.69
C THR A 248 4.10 30.69 0.63
N GLU A 249 3.45 31.66 0.01
CA GLU A 249 2.42 31.40 -1.01
C GLU A 249 2.96 30.55 -2.17
N SER A 250 4.19 30.81 -2.59
CA SER A 250 4.83 30.05 -3.66
C SER A 250 5.13 28.60 -3.24
N SER A 251 5.57 28.36 -1.99
CA SER A 251 5.85 27.00 -1.53
C SER A 251 4.57 26.21 -1.27
N ILE A 252 3.50 26.85 -0.79
CA ILE A 252 2.18 26.21 -0.67
C ILE A 252 1.67 25.79 -2.06
N THR A 253 1.76 26.67 -3.07
CA THR A 253 1.38 26.33 -4.44
C THR A 253 2.26 25.18 -4.99
N ALA A 254 3.55 25.17 -4.70
CA ALA A 254 4.46 24.07 -5.06
C ALA A 254 4.13 22.76 -4.34
N ALA A 255 3.67 22.81 -3.08
CA ALA A 255 3.16 21.64 -2.36
C ALA A 255 1.93 21.05 -3.05
N PHE A 256 0.97 21.87 -3.48
CA PHE A 256 -0.19 21.40 -4.27
C PHE A 256 0.23 20.84 -5.63
N ALA A 257 1.22 21.45 -6.30
CA ALA A 257 1.76 20.90 -7.55
C ALA A 257 2.42 19.54 -7.34
N ALA A 258 3.21 19.35 -6.29
CA ALA A 258 3.80 18.06 -5.93
C ALA A 258 2.72 17.03 -5.50
N SER A 259 1.68 17.46 -4.78
CA SER A 259 0.54 16.61 -4.39
C SER A 259 -0.21 16.10 -5.61
N SER A 260 -0.36 16.90 -6.66
CA SER A 260 -1.04 16.48 -7.88
C SER A 260 -0.37 15.27 -8.57
N ILE A 261 0.96 15.12 -8.43
CA ILE A 261 1.69 13.95 -8.92
C ILE A 261 1.20 12.68 -8.20
N LEU A 262 1.09 12.72 -6.86
CA LEU A 262 0.58 11.58 -6.08
C LEU A 262 -0.87 11.26 -6.46
N VAL A 263 -1.70 12.27 -6.66
CA VAL A 263 -3.10 12.10 -7.12
C VAL A 263 -3.14 11.40 -8.47
N ILE A 264 -2.32 11.84 -9.44
CA ILE A 264 -2.26 11.22 -10.76
C ILE A 264 -1.82 9.76 -10.64
N ILE A 265 -0.76 9.47 -9.88
CA ILE A 265 -0.28 8.11 -9.67
C ILE A 265 -1.36 7.25 -9.00
N ALA A 266 -2.04 7.78 -7.97
CA ALA A 266 -3.11 7.07 -7.28
C ALA A 266 -4.30 6.75 -8.20
N VAL A 267 -4.69 7.70 -9.05
CA VAL A 267 -5.76 7.49 -10.06
C VAL A 267 -5.34 6.43 -11.07
N VAL A 268 -4.10 6.46 -11.57
CA VAL A 268 -3.57 5.43 -12.49
C VAL A 268 -3.62 4.04 -11.83
N VAL A 269 -3.15 3.91 -10.60
CA VAL A 269 -3.18 2.64 -9.86
C VAL A 269 -4.61 2.16 -9.63
N LEU A 270 -5.55 3.06 -9.30
CA LEU A 270 -6.98 2.75 -9.13
C LEU A 270 -7.63 2.29 -10.45
N VAL A 271 -7.32 2.94 -11.56
CA VAL A 271 -7.82 2.53 -12.89
C VAL A 271 -7.27 1.15 -13.26
N LEU A 272 -5.98 0.91 -13.04
CA LEU A 272 -5.37 -0.41 -13.26
C LEU A 272 -6.04 -1.50 -12.41
N ARG A 273 -6.31 -1.20 -11.14
CA ARG A 273 -7.06 -2.09 -10.23
C ARG A 273 -8.42 -2.44 -10.82
N ASN A 274 -9.22 -1.44 -11.19
CA ASN A 274 -10.57 -1.67 -11.72
C ASN A 274 -10.56 -2.49 -13.02
N ILE A 275 -9.60 -2.24 -13.93
CA ILE A 275 -9.43 -3.01 -15.16
C ILE A 275 -9.12 -4.49 -14.84
N LEU A 276 -8.25 -4.73 -13.88
CA LEU A 276 -7.85 -6.08 -13.48
C LEU A 276 -8.99 -6.82 -12.78
N GLU A 277 -9.74 -6.16 -11.91
CA GLU A 277 -10.95 -6.73 -11.29
C GLU A 277 -12.00 -7.13 -12.32
N TYR A 278 -12.24 -6.26 -13.31
CA TYR A 278 -13.19 -6.55 -14.38
C TYR A 278 -12.77 -7.79 -15.20
N ARG A 279 -11.48 -7.87 -15.55
CA ARG A 279 -10.93 -9.03 -16.26
C ARG A 279 -10.98 -10.32 -15.43
N ALA A 280 -10.76 -10.24 -14.13
CA ALA A 280 -10.84 -11.38 -13.22
C ALA A 280 -12.27 -11.94 -13.13
N LYS A 281 -13.26 -11.04 -12.95
CA LYS A 281 -14.68 -11.44 -12.90
C LYS A 281 -15.15 -12.08 -14.20
N LYS A 282 -14.77 -11.52 -15.35
CA LYS A 282 -15.14 -12.08 -16.67
C LYS A 282 -14.60 -13.50 -16.85
N LYS A 283 -13.33 -13.75 -16.51
CA LYS A 283 -12.74 -15.10 -16.60
C LYS A 283 -13.36 -16.10 -15.62
N GLY A 284 -13.72 -15.66 -14.41
CA GLY A 284 -14.42 -16.52 -13.46
C GLY A 284 -15.82 -16.94 -13.94
N GLN A 285 -16.54 -16.04 -14.63
CA GLN A 285 -17.83 -16.35 -15.22
C GLN A 285 -17.72 -17.31 -16.43
N GLU A 286 -16.69 -17.16 -17.25
CA GLU A 286 -16.42 -18.06 -18.39
C GLU A 286 -16.08 -19.48 -17.91
N GLN A 287 -15.35 -19.62 -16.80
CA GLN A 287 -15.00 -20.93 -16.21
C GLN A 287 -16.18 -21.60 -15.49
N ALA A 288 -17.16 -20.84 -14.99
CA ALA A 288 -18.36 -21.38 -14.37
C ALA A 288 -19.44 -21.78 -15.41
N ALA A 289 -19.31 -21.31 -16.65
CA ALA A 289 -20.23 -21.60 -17.76
C ALA A 289 -19.74 -22.72 -18.70
N SER A 290 -18.49 -23.15 -18.57
CA SER A 290 -17.88 -24.29 -19.27
C SER A 290 -17.90 -25.57 -18.42
#